data_faa3b88f70b54097cd33b62ef43c6e56
#
_entry.id   faa3b88f70b54097cd33b62ef43c6e56
#
_cell.length_a   1.000
_cell.length_b   1.000
_cell.length_c   1.000
_cell.angle_alpha   90.00
_cell.angle_beta   90.00
_cell.angle_gamma   90.00
#
_symmetry.space_group_name_H-M   'P 1'
#
loop_
_entity.id
_entity.type
_entity.pdbx_description
1 polymer ?
#
loop_
_entity_poly.entity_id
_entity_poly.type
_entity_poly.pdbx_seq_one_letter_code
_entity_poly.pdbx_strand_id
1 'polypeptide(L)'
;MKAKLIIALLLLFAGGINAKVVLYPGPDKEPKSNDFKMFVNDQPVFVYQARVSKYPINQVWPGYQRPINQTEIASFAYFDFSGKIEVKIISDKPIQTLNIRPTPFGIKPTIKGNTISFSLSKPMQFVVEVNGYHNALHIFANPIETFNIKKDDHKVHYFGPGIHEAGRIKLKSDETLFIDGGAVVYGTVEGLNVNHIKIMGRGILDASKIGRNEAKT
;
A
#
# COMPACT_ATOMS: atom_id res chain seq x y z
N MET A 1 -36.77 45.88 40.20
CA MET A 1 -36.25 44.50 40.08
C MET A 1 -35.68 44.31 38.67
N LYS A 2 -34.35 44.24 38.53
CA LYS A 2 -33.67 44.02 37.22
C LYS A 2 -33.35 42.53 37.07
N ALA A 3 -34.02 41.84 36.17
CA ALA A 3 -33.75 40.44 35.87
C ALA A 3 -32.41 40.35 35.09
N LYS A 4 -31.43 39.65 35.64
CA LYS A 4 -30.18 39.30 34.94
C LYS A 4 -30.41 38.06 34.10
N LEU A 5 -30.39 38.21 32.78
CA LEU A 5 -30.40 37.11 31.82
C LEU A 5 -29.03 36.46 31.79
N ILE A 6 -28.91 35.26 32.32
CA ILE A 6 -27.70 34.44 32.23
C ILE A 6 -27.79 33.65 30.94
N ILE A 7 -27.01 34.04 29.91
CA ILE A 7 -26.83 33.26 28.67
C ILE A 7 -25.78 32.18 28.97
N ALA A 8 -26.23 30.94 29.13
CA ALA A 8 -25.33 29.80 29.20
C ALA A 8 -24.85 29.47 27.79
N LEU A 9 -23.56 29.77 27.51
CA LEU A 9 -22.90 29.39 26.26
C LEU A 9 -22.57 27.87 26.32
N LEU A 10 -23.40 27.04 25.69
CA LEU A 10 -23.13 25.63 25.50
C LEU A 10 -22.00 25.51 24.46
N LEU A 11 -20.77 25.33 24.94
CA LEU A 11 -19.64 24.87 24.11
C LEU A 11 -19.89 23.39 23.76
N LEU A 12 -20.47 23.13 22.59
CA LEU A 12 -20.47 21.82 21.96
C LEU A 12 -19.00 21.48 21.58
N PHE A 13 -18.32 20.74 22.46
CA PHE A 13 -17.12 20.03 22.08
C PHE A 13 -17.54 18.94 21.07
N ALA A 14 -17.49 19.25 19.79
CA ALA A 14 -17.45 18.24 18.75
C ALA A 14 -16.14 17.47 18.94
N GLY A 15 -16.19 16.37 19.69
CA GLY A 15 -15.11 15.41 19.81
C GLY A 15 -14.86 14.84 18.42
N GLY A 16 -14.02 15.51 17.63
CA GLY A 16 -13.53 14.98 16.37
C GLY A 16 -12.82 13.66 16.67
N ILE A 17 -13.26 12.56 16.06
CA ILE A 17 -12.52 11.31 16.06
C ILE A 17 -11.17 11.66 15.46
N ASN A 18 -10.13 11.76 16.31
CA ASN A 18 -8.78 12.08 15.84
C ASN A 18 -8.38 11.02 14.81
N ALA A 19 -8.10 11.47 13.60
CA ALA A 19 -7.59 10.61 12.57
C ALA A 19 -6.26 10.00 13.03
N LYS A 20 -6.14 8.68 12.97
CA LYS A 20 -4.90 7.98 13.24
C LYS A 20 -4.33 7.47 11.91
N VAL A 21 -3.04 7.68 11.69
CA VAL A 21 -2.32 7.21 10.49
C VAL A 21 -1.10 6.41 10.95
N VAL A 22 -0.89 5.27 10.32
CA VAL A 22 0.32 4.45 10.47
C VAL A 22 1.02 4.40 9.13
N LEU A 23 2.19 5.02 9.06
CA LEU A 23 3.06 5.01 7.88
C LEU A 23 4.18 4.01 8.07
N TYR A 24 4.52 3.32 7.01
CA TYR A 24 5.58 2.32 7.01
C TYR A 24 6.79 2.87 6.26
N PRO A 25 7.97 2.95 6.90
CA PRO A 25 9.17 3.45 6.22
C PRO A 25 9.57 2.48 5.11
N GLY A 26 9.86 3.01 3.93
CA GLY A 26 10.48 2.22 2.88
C GLY A 26 11.97 2.02 3.16
N PRO A 27 12.53 0.84 2.87
CA PRO A 27 13.95 0.60 3.04
C PRO A 27 14.82 1.50 2.15
N ASP A 28 15.97 1.96 2.64
CA ASP A 28 16.83 2.94 1.95
C ASP A 28 17.27 2.52 0.53
N LYS A 29 17.42 1.22 0.30
CA LYS A 29 17.87 0.67 -1.00
C LYS A 29 16.72 0.28 -1.93
N GLU A 30 15.47 0.41 -1.46
CA GLU A 30 14.31 0.09 -2.28
C GLU A 30 14.03 1.23 -3.26
N PRO A 31 13.79 0.93 -4.55
CA PRO A 31 13.52 1.96 -5.55
C PRO A 31 12.25 2.75 -5.23
N LYS A 32 12.39 4.08 -5.16
CA LYS A 32 11.26 5.01 -5.03
C LYS A 32 10.69 5.34 -6.40
N SER A 33 9.38 5.60 -6.44
CA SER A 33 8.74 6.13 -7.63
C SER A 33 9.37 7.46 -8.08
N ASN A 34 9.62 7.56 -9.38
CA ASN A 34 9.99 8.81 -10.03
C ASN A 34 8.76 9.58 -10.53
N ASP A 35 7.61 8.90 -10.68
CA ASP A 35 6.39 9.48 -11.25
C ASP A 35 5.53 10.21 -10.20
N PHE A 36 5.62 9.79 -8.91
CA PHE A 36 4.73 10.29 -7.87
C PHE A 36 5.44 10.51 -6.53
N LYS A 37 5.02 11.59 -5.84
CA LYS A 37 5.22 11.79 -4.40
C LYS A 37 3.87 11.81 -3.72
N MET A 38 3.77 11.21 -2.54
CA MET A 38 2.51 11.11 -1.80
C MET A 38 2.66 11.55 -0.36
N PHE A 39 1.61 12.18 0.18
CA PHE A 39 1.53 12.63 1.57
C PHE A 39 0.14 12.27 2.13
N VAL A 40 0.12 11.91 3.40
CA VAL A 40 -1.11 11.70 4.17
C VAL A 40 -1.04 12.59 5.40
N ASN A 41 -1.99 13.51 5.57
CA ASN A 41 -1.96 14.55 6.60
C ASN A 41 -0.59 15.25 6.65
N ASP A 42 -0.08 15.66 5.47
CA ASP A 42 1.23 16.28 5.23
C ASP A 42 2.46 15.43 5.60
N GLN A 43 2.30 14.20 6.07
CA GLN A 43 3.39 13.27 6.32
C GLN A 43 3.74 12.50 5.05
N PRO A 44 5.03 12.41 4.66
CA PRO A 44 5.44 11.73 3.44
C PRO A 44 5.22 10.21 3.53
N VAL A 45 4.64 9.64 2.48
CA VAL A 45 4.47 8.19 2.31
C VAL A 45 5.51 7.68 1.32
N PHE A 46 6.12 6.54 1.60
CA PHE A 46 7.03 5.92 0.65
C PHE A 46 6.23 5.38 -0.55
N VAL A 47 6.58 5.83 -1.75
CA VAL A 47 5.99 5.34 -3.00
C VAL A 47 6.98 4.43 -3.69
N TYR A 48 6.62 3.16 -3.79
CA TYR A 48 7.41 2.09 -4.39
C TYR A 48 7.26 2.05 -5.91
N GLN A 49 8.16 1.34 -6.56
CA GLN A 49 8.04 0.95 -7.97
C GLN A 49 7.80 -0.55 -8.09
N ALA A 50 6.95 -0.94 -9.02
CA ALA A 50 6.76 -2.33 -9.40
C ALA A 50 6.80 -2.49 -10.92
N ARG A 51 7.49 -3.51 -11.40
CA ARG A 51 7.45 -3.86 -12.81
C ARG A 51 6.21 -4.70 -13.09
N VAL A 52 5.34 -4.18 -13.92
CA VAL A 52 4.05 -4.80 -14.26
C VAL A 52 3.95 -5.05 -15.76
N SER A 53 2.95 -5.84 -16.15
CA SER A 53 2.63 -6.02 -17.56
C SER A 53 2.02 -4.74 -18.15
N LYS A 54 2.52 -4.32 -19.30
CA LYS A 54 1.96 -3.21 -20.08
C LYS A 54 0.64 -3.57 -20.76
N TYR A 55 0.42 -4.84 -21.04
CA TYR A 55 -0.72 -5.33 -21.79
C TYR A 55 -1.65 -6.17 -20.92
N PRO A 56 -2.94 -6.32 -21.30
CA PRO A 56 -3.92 -7.10 -20.55
C PRO A 56 -3.47 -8.54 -20.27
N ILE A 57 -3.91 -9.09 -19.15
CA ILE A 57 -3.57 -10.45 -18.68
C ILE A 57 -4.04 -11.54 -19.64
N ASN A 58 -5.10 -11.30 -20.40
CA ASN A 58 -5.70 -12.27 -21.32
C ASN A 58 -4.90 -12.48 -22.61
N GLN A 59 -3.83 -11.75 -22.83
CA GLN A 59 -2.93 -12.03 -23.96
C GLN A 59 -2.05 -13.25 -23.65
N VAL A 60 -2.12 -14.27 -24.51
CA VAL A 60 -1.25 -15.44 -24.42
C VAL A 60 0.15 -15.06 -24.95
N TRP A 61 1.17 -15.36 -24.17
CA TRP A 61 2.56 -15.14 -24.52
C TRP A 61 3.23 -16.47 -24.88
N PRO A 62 3.96 -16.53 -25.99
CA PRO A 62 4.86 -17.64 -26.24
C PRO A 62 5.96 -17.63 -25.17
N GLY A 63 6.12 -18.75 -24.45
CA GLY A 63 7.06 -18.86 -23.34
C GLY A 63 6.47 -18.46 -21.99
N TYR A 64 7.31 -18.44 -20.96
CA TYR A 64 6.88 -18.37 -19.57
C TYR A 64 7.04 -16.98 -18.93
N GLN A 65 7.80 -16.09 -19.57
CA GLN A 65 8.02 -14.74 -19.08
C GLN A 65 7.67 -13.72 -20.15
N ARG A 66 7.05 -12.63 -19.73
CA ARG A 66 6.78 -11.50 -20.60
C ARG A 66 8.10 -10.76 -20.89
N PRO A 67 8.40 -10.45 -22.15
CA PRO A 67 9.60 -9.68 -22.49
C PRO A 67 9.62 -8.30 -21.82
N ILE A 68 10.79 -7.78 -21.48
CA ILE A 68 10.96 -6.50 -20.77
C ILE A 68 10.32 -5.34 -21.51
N ASN A 69 10.40 -5.30 -22.85
CA ASN A 69 9.80 -4.26 -23.66
C ASN A 69 8.27 -4.25 -23.63
N GLN A 70 7.65 -5.27 -23.05
CA GLN A 70 6.21 -5.40 -22.86
C GLN A 70 5.80 -5.24 -21.40
N THR A 71 6.70 -4.71 -20.60
CA THR A 71 6.46 -4.32 -19.22
C THR A 71 6.50 -2.80 -19.07
N GLU A 72 5.96 -2.31 -17.99
CA GLU A 72 6.05 -0.92 -17.56
C GLU A 72 6.30 -0.84 -16.06
N ILE A 73 6.62 0.36 -15.57
CA ILE A 73 6.73 0.61 -14.14
C ILE A 73 5.42 1.22 -13.67
N ALA A 74 4.78 0.58 -12.72
CA ALA A 74 3.70 1.14 -11.93
C ALA A 74 4.24 1.61 -10.59
N SER A 75 3.57 2.57 -9.98
CA SER A 75 3.86 3.02 -8.63
C SER A 75 2.85 2.46 -7.65
N PHE A 76 3.26 2.19 -6.41
CA PHE A 76 2.31 1.84 -5.36
C PHE A 76 2.73 2.39 -4.00
N ALA A 77 1.73 2.63 -3.16
CA ALA A 77 1.92 3.08 -1.79
C ALA A 77 0.92 2.39 -0.87
N TYR A 78 1.30 2.17 0.38
CA TYR A 78 0.42 1.59 1.38
C TYR A 78 0.62 2.26 2.75
N PHE A 79 -0.46 2.32 3.50
CA PHE A 79 -0.52 2.85 4.85
C PHE A 79 -1.82 2.39 5.52
N ASP A 80 -1.87 2.46 6.85
CA ASP A 80 -3.10 2.17 7.60
C ASP A 80 -3.65 3.47 8.19
N PHE A 81 -4.98 3.58 8.30
CA PHE A 81 -5.60 4.73 8.92
C PHE A 81 -6.98 4.46 9.50
N SER A 82 -7.42 5.37 10.36
CA SER A 82 -8.81 5.47 10.85
C SER A 82 -9.21 6.95 10.94
N GLY A 83 -10.51 7.20 10.88
CA GLY A 83 -11.05 8.57 10.85
C GLY A 83 -10.91 9.21 9.46
N LYS A 84 -11.01 10.55 9.40
CA LYS A 84 -10.88 11.30 8.14
C LYS A 84 -9.46 11.80 7.96
N ILE A 85 -8.86 11.53 6.79
CA ILE A 85 -7.51 11.94 6.41
C ILE A 85 -7.53 12.75 5.12
N GLU A 86 -6.49 13.57 4.94
CA GLU A 86 -6.21 14.28 3.70
C GLU A 86 -5.06 13.58 2.95
N VAL A 87 -5.28 13.32 1.67
CA VAL A 87 -4.29 12.72 0.76
C VAL A 87 -3.86 13.77 -0.25
N LYS A 88 -2.54 13.94 -0.40
CA LYS A 88 -1.93 14.80 -1.40
C LYS A 88 -0.96 13.98 -2.24
N ILE A 89 -1.12 14.04 -3.56
CA ILE A 89 -0.27 13.36 -4.54
C ILE A 89 0.30 14.42 -5.47
N ILE A 90 1.60 14.37 -5.70
CA ILE A 90 2.29 15.24 -6.67
C ILE A 90 2.74 14.34 -7.81
N SER A 91 2.24 14.61 -9.02
CA SER A 91 2.69 13.95 -10.25
C SER A 91 3.94 14.64 -10.80
N ASP A 92 4.91 13.88 -11.26
CA ASP A 92 6.06 14.42 -11.99
C ASP A 92 5.66 14.99 -13.36
N LYS A 93 4.58 14.47 -13.95
CA LYS A 93 4.06 14.90 -15.26
C LYS A 93 2.89 15.88 -15.09
N PRO A 94 2.73 16.85 -16.03
CA PRO A 94 1.54 17.68 -16.09
C PRO A 94 0.27 16.84 -16.22
N ILE A 95 -0.76 17.19 -15.44
CA ILE A 95 -2.02 16.45 -15.40
C ILE A 95 -2.94 17.01 -16.51
N GLN A 96 -3.18 16.23 -17.56
CA GLN A 96 -4.13 16.52 -18.61
C GLN A 96 -5.48 15.83 -18.33
N THR A 97 -5.42 14.58 -17.88
CA THR A 97 -6.59 13.81 -17.47
C THR A 97 -6.31 13.09 -16.16
N LEU A 98 -7.35 12.92 -15.34
CA LEU A 98 -7.29 12.22 -14.07
C LEU A 98 -8.49 11.31 -13.91
N ASN A 99 -8.22 10.03 -13.61
CA ASN A 99 -9.24 9.09 -13.16
C ASN A 99 -8.81 8.46 -11.83
N ILE A 100 -9.76 8.25 -10.94
CA ILE A 100 -9.57 7.45 -9.72
C ILE A 100 -10.52 6.26 -9.79
N ARG A 101 -9.98 5.05 -9.73
CA ARG A 101 -10.75 3.81 -9.87
C ARG A 101 -10.63 2.93 -8.63
N PRO A 102 -11.71 2.21 -8.27
CA PRO A 102 -13.00 2.14 -8.96
C PRO A 102 -13.85 3.41 -8.77
N THR A 103 -14.52 3.83 -9.81
CA THR A 103 -15.35 5.06 -9.86
C THR A 103 -16.46 5.08 -8.78
N PRO A 104 -17.12 3.94 -8.41
CA PRO A 104 -18.16 3.93 -7.38
C PRO A 104 -17.71 4.38 -5.99
N PHE A 105 -16.39 4.48 -5.73
CA PHE A 105 -15.90 5.01 -4.44
C PHE A 105 -16.17 6.50 -4.25
N GLY A 106 -16.48 7.21 -5.33
CA GLY A 106 -16.92 8.60 -5.27
C GLY A 106 -15.86 9.58 -4.76
N ILE A 107 -14.57 9.25 -4.89
CA ILE A 107 -13.48 10.15 -4.52
C ILE A 107 -13.54 11.37 -5.42
N LYS A 108 -13.61 12.56 -4.82
CA LYS A 108 -13.67 13.85 -5.54
C LYS A 108 -12.35 14.59 -5.37
N PRO A 109 -11.42 14.47 -6.34
CA PRO A 109 -10.15 15.15 -6.27
C PRO A 109 -10.26 16.63 -6.64
N THR A 110 -9.42 17.45 -6.04
CA THR A 110 -9.09 18.80 -6.48
C THR A 110 -7.71 18.76 -7.11
N ILE A 111 -7.56 19.43 -8.27
CA ILE A 111 -6.28 19.50 -8.99
C ILE A 111 -5.79 20.96 -8.96
N LYS A 112 -4.52 21.14 -8.55
CA LYS A 112 -3.84 22.44 -8.62
C LYS A 112 -2.41 22.21 -9.16
N GLY A 113 -2.21 22.61 -10.42
CA GLY A 113 -0.98 22.25 -11.14
C GLY A 113 -0.81 20.73 -11.23
N ASN A 114 0.31 20.22 -10.78
CA ASN A 114 0.61 18.79 -10.73
C ASN A 114 0.18 18.11 -9.41
N THR A 115 -0.57 18.82 -8.57
CA THR A 115 -0.99 18.31 -7.25
C THR A 115 -2.45 17.89 -7.29
N ILE A 116 -2.71 16.68 -6.81
CA ILE A 116 -4.03 16.08 -6.64
C ILE A 116 -4.28 16.00 -5.13
N SER A 117 -5.41 16.50 -4.65
CA SER A 117 -5.79 16.45 -3.24
C SER A 117 -7.22 15.95 -3.06
N PHE A 118 -7.44 15.10 -2.09
CA PHE A 118 -8.76 14.58 -1.70
C PHE A 118 -8.74 14.06 -0.26
N SER A 119 -9.94 13.90 0.32
CA SER A 119 -10.11 13.29 1.64
C SER A 119 -10.53 11.83 1.52
N LEU A 120 -10.12 11.01 2.47
CA LEU A 120 -10.65 9.66 2.71
C LEU A 120 -11.24 9.58 4.12
N SER A 121 -12.40 8.92 4.26
CA SER A 121 -13.06 8.71 5.56
C SER A 121 -13.19 7.23 5.95
N LYS A 122 -12.82 6.33 5.05
CA LYS A 122 -12.81 4.88 5.27
C LYS A 122 -11.69 4.21 4.48
N PRO A 123 -11.13 3.12 4.98
CA PRO A 123 -10.13 2.32 4.27
C PRO A 123 -10.64 1.82 2.91
N MET A 124 -9.76 1.86 1.91
CA MET A 124 -10.06 1.40 0.57
C MET A 124 -8.78 1.21 -0.26
N GLN A 125 -8.88 0.41 -1.31
CA GLN A 125 -7.82 0.24 -2.30
C GLN A 125 -8.27 0.82 -3.63
N PHE A 126 -7.43 1.66 -4.23
CA PHE A 126 -7.79 2.38 -5.45
C PHE A 126 -6.56 2.72 -6.29
N VAL A 127 -6.82 3.11 -7.54
CA VAL A 127 -5.77 3.47 -8.50
C VAL A 127 -5.98 4.91 -8.95
N VAL A 128 -4.89 5.66 -9.00
CA VAL A 128 -4.84 7.03 -9.54
C VAL A 128 -4.17 6.97 -10.90
N GLU A 129 -4.95 7.25 -11.95
CA GLU A 129 -4.55 7.22 -13.34
C GLU A 129 -4.35 8.65 -13.83
N VAL A 130 -3.11 9.07 -13.99
CA VAL A 130 -2.73 10.37 -14.56
C VAL A 130 -2.40 10.18 -16.04
N ASN A 131 -3.14 10.84 -16.91
CA ASN A 131 -2.97 10.77 -18.38
C ASN A 131 -3.15 9.36 -18.97
N GLY A 132 -4.03 8.56 -18.37
CA GLY A 132 -4.34 7.19 -18.77
C GLY A 132 -3.98 6.17 -17.72
N TYR A 133 -4.16 4.88 -18.05
CA TYR A 133 -3.99 3.76 -17.10
C TYR A 133 -2.56 3.23 -17.01
N HIS A 134 -1.66 3.66 -17.91
CA HIS A 134 -0.25 3.29 -17.85
C HIS A 134 0.50 4.06 -16.77
N ASN A 135 1.50 3.43 -16.16
CA ASN A 135 2.31 4.02 -15.10
C ASN A 135 1.48 4.55 -13.90
N ALA A 136 0.35 3.92 -13.62
CA ALA A 136 -0.59 4.37 -12.59
C ALA A 136 -0.02 4.23 -11.17
N LEU A 137 -0.61 4.99 -10.23
CA LEU A 137 -0.32 4.89 -8.80
C LEU A 137 -1.41 4.05 -8.12
N HIS A 138 -1.04 2.89 -7.60
CA HIS A 138 -1.89 2.02 -6.80
C HIS A 138 -1.79 2.37 -5.32
N ILE A 139 -2.90 2.59 -4.64
CA ILE A 139 -2.93 3.00 -3.23
C ILE A 139 -3.70 1.97 -2.41
N PHE A 140 -3.02 1.43 -1.39
CA PHE A 140 -3.56 0.49 -0.43
C PHE A 140 -3.73 1.22 0.91
N ALA A 141 -4.85 1.93 1.06
CA ALA A 141 -5.22 2.63 2.28
C ALA A 141 -6.01 1.65 3.16
N ASN A 142 -5.33 0.99 4.09
CA ASN A 142 -5.88 -0.13 4.87
C ASN A 142 -6.47 0.33 6.21
N PRO A 143 -7.32 -0.48 6.86
CA PRO A 143 -7.69 -0.25 8.25
C PRO A 143 -6.48 -0.47 9.17
N ILE A 144 -6.46 0.26 10.30
CA ILE A 144 -5.46 -0.02 11.34
C ILE A 144 -5.75 -1.41 11.90
N GLU A 145 -4.72 -2.24 11.89
CA GLU A 145 -4.77 -3.61 12.37
C GLU A 145 -3.70 -3.82 13.43
N THR A 146 -4.02 -4.57 14.46
CA THR A 146 -3.08 -4.96 15.51
C THR A 146 -2.81 -6.45 15.39
N PHE A 147 -1.57 -6.78 15.11
CA PHE A 147 -1.11 -8.17 15.03
C PHE A 147 -0.52 -8.61 16.37
N ASN A 148 -1.10 -9.65 16.96
CA ASN A 148 -0.56 -10.24 18.18
C ASN A 148 0.42 -11.36 17.83
N ILE A 149 1.66 -10.97 17.45
CA ILE A 149 2.71 -11.86 17.00
C ILE A 149 3.82 -11.94 18.06
N LYS A 150 4.14 -13.17 18.48
CA LYS A 150 5.31 -13.45 19.32
C LYS A 150 6.51 -13.67 18.39
N LYS A 151 7.37 -12.66 18.27
CA LYS A 151 8.50 -12.65 17.32
C LYS A 151 9.51 -13.77 17.57
N ASP A 152 9.63 -14.21 18.83
CA ASP A 152 10.60 -15.24 19.27
C ASP A 152 9.98 -16.64 19.31
N ASP A 153 8.75 -16.82 18.83
CA ASP A 153 8.12 -18.14 18.74
C ASP A 153 8.74 -18.92 17.58
N HIS A 154 9.20 -20.13 17.84
CA HIS A 154 9.83 -21.01 16.85
C HIS A 154 8.93 -21.38 15.65
N LYS A 155 7.62 -21.16 15.79
CA LYS A 155 6.62 -21.33 14.71
C LYS A 155 6.39 -20.05 13.90
N VAL A 156 7.09 -18.96 14.19
CA VAL A 156 6.94 -17.68 13.52
C VAL A 156 8.20 -17.33 12.73
N HIS A 157 8.06 -17.30 11.41
CA HIS A 157 9.07 -16.72 10.52
C HIS A 157 8.82 -15.23 10.46
N TYR A 158 9.54 -14.43 11.27
CA TYR A 158 9.36 -12.99 11.38
C TYR A 158 10.38 -12.22 10.55
N PHE A 159 9.88 -11.32 9.70
CA PHE A 159 10.68 -10.35 8.96
C PHE A 159 10.30 -8.94 9.38
N GLY A 160 11.19 -8.24 10.08
CA GLY A 160 11.02 -6.84 10.48
C GLY A 160 11.33 -5.86 9.35
N PRO A 161 11.15 -4.53 9.58
CA PRO A 161 11.43 -3.52 8.58
C PRO A 161 12.84 -3.64 7.98
N GLY A 162 12.96 -3.43 6.67
CA GLY A 162 14.22 -3.55 5.93
C GLY A 162 14.11 -4.49 4.74
N ILE A 163 15.25 -4.75 4.07
CA ILE A 163 15.34 -5.67 2.93
C ILE A 163 15.86 -7.03 3.40
N HIS A 164 15.18 -8.10 2.99
CA HIS A 164 15.51 -9.47 3.33
C HIS A 164 15.61 -10.33 2.07
N GLU A 165 16.76 -10.96 1.86
CA GLU A 165 16.99 -11.93 0.78
C GLU A 165 16.69 -13.35 1.33
N ALA A 166 15.41 -13.71 1.33
CA ALA A 166 14.93 -14.93 1.99
C ALA A 166 14.95 -16.18 1.08
N GLY A 167 14.97 -15.98 -0.25
CA GLY A 167 14.93 -17.09 -1.18
C GLY A 167 13.62 -17.90 -1.03
N ARG A 168 13.73 -19.20 -0.83
CA ARG A 168 12.57 -20.09 -0.67
C ARG A 168 12.26 -20.31 0.81
N ILE A 169 11.16 -19.75 1.28
CA ILE A 169 10.66 -19.88 2.65
C ILE A 169 9.76 -21.12 2.71
N LYS A 170 10.20 -22.16 3.40
CA LYS A 170 9.42 -23.38 3.58
C LYS A 170 8.65 -23.32 4.89
N LEU A 171 7.31 -23.43 4.81
CA LEU A 171 6.44 -23.46 5.98
C LEU A 171 6.01 -24.91 6.28
N LYS A 172 6.01 -25.24 7.56
CA LYS A 172 5.41 -26.47 8.11
C LYS A 172 4.01 -26.19 8.63
N SER A 173 3.30 -27.25 8.97
CA SER A 173 1.99 -27.11 9.61
C SER A 173 2.04 -26.27 10.88
N ASP A 174 1.02 -25.45 11.09
CA ASP A 174 0.87 -24.50 12.22
C ASP A 174 1.91 -23.38 12.28
N GLU A 175 2.70 -23.15 11.22
CA GLU A 175 3.64 -22.04 11.16
C GLU A 175 3.01 -20.78 10.58
N THR A 176 3.57 -19.66 10.98
CA THR A 176 3.17 -18.32 10.54
C THR A 176 4.35 -17.61 9.89
N LEU A 177 4.16 -17.11 8.67
CA LEU A 177 5.03 -16.11 8.07
C LEU A 177 4.46 -14.73 8.39
N PHE A 178 5.22 -13.91 9.11
CA PHE A 178 4.86 -12.54 9.41
C PHE A 178 5.85 -11.57 8.78
N ILE A 179 5.37 -10.74 7.87
CA ILE A 179 6.16 -9.70 7.20
C ILE A 179 5.68 -8.35 7.71
N ASP A 180 6.48 -7.72 8.54
CA ASP A 180 6.12 -6.47 9.21
C ASP A 180 6.08 -5.28 8.24
N GLY A 181 5.35 -4.23 8.59
CA GLY A 181 5.29 -3.01 7.78
C GLY A 181 6.68 -2.38 7.59
N GLY A 182 7.01 -2.04 6.33
CA GLY A 182 8.34 -1.55 5.96
C GLY A 182 9.37 -2.65 5.66
N ALA A 183 8.98 -3.93 5.75
CA ALA A 183 9.80 -5.04 5.27
C ALA A 183 9.57 -5.30 3.79
N VAL A 184 10.64 -5.56 3.05
CA VAL A 184 10.62 -6.11 1.68
C VAL A 184 11.37 -7.42 1.69
N VAL A 185 10.65 -8.52 1.46
CA VAL A 185 11.19 -9.87 1.50
C VAL A 185 11.28 -10.41 0.08
N TYR A 186 12.49 -10.51 -0.44
CA TYR A 186 12.76 -11.13 -1.72
C TYR A 186 12.79 -12.65 -1.57
N GLY A 187 11.71 -13.30 -2.04
CA GLY A 187 11.58 -14.73 -1.86
C GLY A 187 10.24 -15.28 -2.35
N THR A 188 10.08 -16.59 -2.18
CA THR A 188 8.83 -17.34 -2.40
C THR A 188 8.46 -18.13 -1.16
N VAL A 189 7.19 -18.48 -1.04
CA VAL A 189 6.67 -19.32 0.05
C VAL A 189 6.25 -20.68 -0.50
N GLU A 190 6.70 -21.73 0.14
CA GLU A 190 6.38 -23.11 -0.15
C GLU A 190 5.74 -23.77 1.06
N GLY A 191 4.58 -24.40 0.86
CA GLY A 191 3.92 -25.22 1.87
C GLY A 191 3.33 -26.48 1.21
N LEU A 192 4.05 -27.59 1.28
CA LEU A 192 3.63 -28.85 0.66
C LEU A 192 3.09 -29.81 1.74
N ASN A 193 1.85 -30.29 1.56
CA ASN A 193 1.16 -31.18 2.50
C ASN A 193 1.11 -30.63 3.93
N VAL A 194 0.87 -29.32 4.08
CA VAL A 194 0.81 -28.61 5.36
C VAL A 194 -0.59 -28.07 5.63
N ASN A 195 -0.93 -27.90 6.91
CA ASN A 195 -2.20 -27.36 7.37
C ASN A 195 -1.98 -26.19 8.32
N HIS A 196 -3.00 -25.29 8.42
CA HIS A 196 -3.05 -24.18 9.38
C HIS A 196 -1.88 -23.19 9.29
N ILE A 197 -1.31 -23.03 8.10
CA ILE A 197 -0.31 -21.98 7.87
C ILE A 197 -0.98 -20.61 7.79
N LYS A 198 -0.25 -19.57 8.23
CA LYS A 198 -0.68 -18.17 8.12
C LYS A 198 0.41 -17.37 7.42
N ILE A 199 0.00 -16.50 6.50
CA ILE A 199 0.87 -15.51 5.87
C ILE A 199 0.20 -14.17 6.11
N MET A 200 0.85 -13.29 6.87
CA MET A 200 0.23 -12.04 7.33
C MET A 200 1.24 -10.93 7.58
N GLY A 201 0.75 -9.73 7.80
CA GLY A 201 1.56 -8.53 8.03
C GLY A 201 1.24 -7.42 7.03
N ARG A 202 2.08 -6.38 7.04
CA ARG A 202 1.96 -5.20 6.16
C ARG A 202 3.17 -5.02 5.24
N GLY A 203 4.13 -5.96 5.30
CA GLY A 203 5.31 -5.94 4.43
C GLY A 203 5.03 -6.47 3.02
N ILE A 204 6.05 -6.49 2.21
CA ILE A 204 6.03 -6.88 0.81
C ILE A 204 6.76 -8.21 0.65
N LEU A 205 6.13 -9.18 -0.02
CA LEU A 205 6.76 -10.39 -0.50
C LEU A 205 6.98 -10.25 -2.01
N ASP A 206 8.22 -10.24 -2.44
CA ASP A 206 8.62 -10.02 -3.83
C ASP A 206 9.40 -11.22 -4.38
N ALA A 207 8.81 -11.90 -5.36
CA ALA A 207 9.42 -13.04 -6.04
C ALA A 207 10.23 -12.65 -7.30
N SER A 208 10.42 -11.37 -7.58
CA SER A 208 11.03 -10.89 -8.83
C SER A 208 12.47 -11.38 -9.07
N LYS A 209 13.19 -11.71 -8.00
CA LYS A 209 14.55 -12.24 -8.06
C LYS A 209 14.62 -13.76 -8.29
N ILE A 210 13.49 -14.44 -8.26
CA ILE A 210 13.43 -15.90 -8.44
C ILE A 210 12.92 -16.21 -9.84
N GLY A 211 13.69 -16.99 -10.60
CA GLY A 211 13.32 -17.41 -11.94
C GLY A 211 11.99 -18.20 -11.92
N ARG A 212 11.12 -17.97 -12.89
CA ARG A 212 9.81 -18.63 -12.95
C ARG A 212 9.90 -20.15 -12.95
N ASN A 213 10.96 -20.71 -13.51
CA ASN A 213 11.18 -22.16 -13.52
C ASN A 213 11.66 -22.69 -12.17
N GLU A 214 12.29 -21.85 -11.35
CA GLU A 214 12.74 -22.19 -9.99
C GLU A 214 11.59 -22.17 -8.98
N ALA A 215 10.54 -21.43 -9.29
CA ALA A 215 9.34 -21.34 -8.45
C ALA A 215 8.38 -22.53 -8.62
N LYS A 216 8.63 -23.43 -9.58
CA LYS A 216 7.74 -24.55 -9.91
C LYS A 216 8.11 -25.90 -9.29
N THR A 217 9.21 -25.97 -8.57
CA THR A 217 9.67 -27.24 -7.94
C THR A 217 9.31 -27.32 -6.47
#